data_8372b1067e83d7184545f8d60b9cb57a
#
_entry.id   8372b1067e83d7184545f8d60b9cb57a
#
_cell.length_a   1.000
_cell.length_b   1.000
_cell.length_c   1.000
_cell.angle_alpha   90.00
_cell.angle_beta   90.00
_cell.angle_gamma   90.00
#
_symmetry.space_group_name_H-M   'P 1'
#
loop_
_entity.id
_entity.type
_entity.pdbx_description
1 polymer ?
#
loop_
_entity_poly.entity_id
_entity_poly.type
_entity_poly.pdbx_seq_one_letter_code
_entity_poly.pdbx_strand_id
1 'polypeptide(L)'
;MFHNAFSKRRKIVNYRFSINGYPCLYLSNCSYLCWEEMNRPNLHELCVSKYKYVGINDSIWTVNLDPIIFNKRHIYDSLKQPSVIPIHWLCNLLIRIPLFFIFLNRVKEPGSHFKPEYIFPQMFTNFIKEGVLNTPAQGIKYPSTKVMDNECTFFN
;
A
#
# COMPACT_ATOMS: atom_id res chain seq x y z
N MET A 1 15.81 12.03 -10.61
CA MET A 1 15.53 10.62 -10.27
C MET A 1 15.06 10.62 -8.83
N PHE A 2 13.81 10.28 -8.60
CA PHE A 2 13.12 10.47 -7.32
C PHE A 2 13.05 9.20 -6.45
N HIS A 3 13.62 8.11 -6.90
CA HIS A 3 13.90 6.93 -6.09
C HIS A 3 15.40 6.64 -6.12
N ASN A 4 15.88 5.89 -5.15
CA ASN A 4 17.26 5.50 -5.11
C ASN A 4 17.65 4.72 -6.37
N ALA A 5 18.72 5.16 -7.07
CA ALA A 5 19.25 4.40 -8.19
C ALA A 5 19.67 3.00 -7.72
N PHE A 6 19.51 1.99 -8.59
CA PHE A 6 19.87 0.61 -8.26
C PHE A 6 21.34 0.47 -7.82
N SER A 7 22.23 1.30 -8.38
CA SER A 7 23.65 1.40 -7.97
C SER A 7 23.83 1.83 -6.50
N LYS A 8 22.85 2.52 -5.92
CA LYS A 8 22.86 2.99 -4.52
C LYS A 8 22.03 2.10 -3.58
N ARG A 9 21.68 0.87 -4.01
CA ARG A 9 20.83 -0.05 -3.26
C ARG A 9 21.31 -0.33 -1.83
N ARG A 10 22.60 -0.24 -1.54
CA ARG A 10 23.17 -0.42 -0.20
C ARG A 10 22.69 0.62 0.83
N LYS A 11 22.15 1.76 0.36
CA LYS A 11 21.62 2.83 1.20
C LYS A 11 20.13 2.71 1.46
N ILE A 12 19.46 1.71 0.85
CA ILE A 12 18.03 1.52 0.97
C ILE A 12 17.76 0.71 2.23
N VAL A 13 17.05 1.35 3.16
CA VAL A 13 16.63 0.73 4.41
C VAL A 13 15.29 -0.01 4.24
N ASN A 14 14.91 -0.77 5.26
CA ASN A 14 13.63 -1.46 5.31
C ASN A 14 12.45 -0.49 5.37
N TYR A 15 11.53 -0.67 4.42
CA TYR A 15 10.21 -0.08 4.47
C TYR A 15 9.14 -1.17 4.50
N ARG A 16 7.89 -0.79 4.75
CA ARG A 16 6.79 -1.74 4.94
C ARG A 16 6.66 -2.76 3.80
N PHE A 17 6.73 -2.31 2.56
CA PHE A 17 6.59 -3.16 1.35
C PHE A 17 7.88 -3.27 0.55
N SER A 18 9.02 -2.87 1.09
CA SER A 18 10.30 -3.02 0.41
C SER A 18 11.37 -3.59 1.32
N ILE A 19 12.13 -4.52 0.77
CA ILE A 19 13.24 -5.18 1.45
C ILE A 19 14.49 -4.30 1.33
N ASN A 20 15.42 -4.45 2.27
CA ASN A 20 16.73 -3.82 2.21
C ASN A 20 17.39 -4.04 0.85
N GLY A 21 17.86 -2.97 0.26
CA GLY A 21 18.58 -3.00 -1.00
C GLY A 21 17.71 -3.11 -2.25
N TYR A 22 16.37 -3.17 -2.11
CA TYR A 22 15.44 -3.16 -3.23
C TYR A 22 14.75 -1.80 -3.37
N PRO A 23 15.03 -1.03 -4.44
CA PRO A 23 14.44 0.28 -4.64
C PRO A 23 12.97 0.13 -5.07
N CYS A 24 12.05 0.64 -4.24
CA CYS A 24 10.65 0.80 -4.59
C CYS A 24 10.31 2.28 -4.69
N LEU A 25 9.38 2.61 -5.59
CA LEU A 25 8.84 3.95 -5.70
C LEU A 25 7.56 4.03 -4.89
N TYR A 26 7.57 4.86 -3.84
CA TYR A 26 6.40 5.13 -3.02
C TYR A 26 5.69 6.37 -3.55
N LEU A 27 4.43 6.24 -3.87
CA LEU A 27 3.60 7.30 -4.41
C LEU A 27 2.35 7.50 -3.55
N SER A 28 1.82 8.70 -3.55
CA SER A 28 0.53 9.03 -2.93
C SER A 28 -0.31 9.86 -3.89
N ASN A 29 -1.62 9.76 -3.79
CA ASN A 29 -2.56 10.62 -4.50
C ASN A 29 -2.79 11.98 -3.81
N CYS A 30 -2.18 12.18 -2.62
CA CYS A 30 -2.37 13.36 -1.80
C CYS A 30 -1.01 13.87 -1.27
N SER A 31 -0.71 15.15 -1.51
CA SER A 31 0.52 15.79 -1.03
C SER A 31 0.58 15.88 0.50
N TYR A 32 -0.56 16.08 1.16
CA TYR A 32 -0.66 16.08 2.61
C TYR A 32 -0.20 14.74 3.20
N LEU A 33 -0.63 13.64 2.59
CA LEU A 33 -0.23 12.31 3.03
C LEU A 33 1.26 12.06 2.83
N CYS A 34 1.85 12.53 1.73
CA CYS A 34 3.30 12.49 1.54
C CYS A 34 4.02 13.22 2.69
N TRP A 35 3.53 14.39 3.08
CA TRP A 35 4.09 15.17 4.16
C TRP A 35 4.00 14.46 5.52
N GLU A 36 2.84 13.85 5.83
CA GLU A 36 2.64 13.04 7.03
C GLU A 36 3.58 11.82 7.08
N GLU A 37 3.71 11.11 5.96
CA GLU A 37 4.59 9.93 5.88
C GLU A 37 6.07 10.27 6.05
N MET A 38 6.47 11.46 5.63
CA MET A 38 7.82 11.98 5.84
C MET A 38 8.07 12.56 7.24
N ASN A 39 7.16 12.35 8.21
CA ASN A 39 7.21 12.88 9.56
C ASN A 39 7.13 14.41 9.63
N ARG A 40 6.29 15.02 8.77
CA ARG A 40 5.99 16.46 8.75
C ARG A 40 7.25 17.33 8.65
N PRO A 41 8.07 17.18 7.59
CA PRO A 41 9.23 18.04 7.40
C PRO A 41 8.79 19.49 7.25
N ASN A 42 9.75 20.42 7.45
CA ASN A 42 9.48 21.83 7.17
C ASN A 42 9.03 22.00 5.72
N LEU A 43 7.92 22.72 5.51
CA LEU A 43 7.37 22.94 4.17
C LEU A 43 8.34 23.61 3.20
N HIS A 44 9.28 24.42 3.71
CA HIS A 44 10.32 25.05 2.90
C HIS A 44 11.36 24.05 2.37
N GLU A 45 11.46 22.87 2.96
CA GLU A 45 12.38 21.80 2.58
C GLU A 45 11.67 20.70 1.76
N LEU A 46 10.35 20.80 1.58
CA LEU A 46 9.54 19.80 0.92
C LEU A 46 9.45 20.09 -0.59
N CYS A 47 9.95 19.14 -1.38
CA CYS A 47 9.75 19.14 -2.83
C CYS A 47 8.68 18.11 -3.19
N VAL A 48 7.60 18.53 -3.84
CA VAL A 48 6.53 17.67 -4.33
C VAL A 48 6.64 17.52 -5.84
N SER A 49 6.63 16.29 -6.33
CA SER A 49 6.67 15.97 -7.75
C SER A 49 5.45 15.14 -8.14
N LYS A 50 4.84 15.49 -9.27
CA LYS A 50 3.73 14.74 -9.83
C LYS A 50 4.23 13.78 -10.89
N TYR A 51 3.81 12.52 -10.81
CA TYR A 51 4.13 11.48 -11.78
C TYR A 51 2.93 11.14 -12.64
N LYS A 52 3.18 10.87 -13.89
CA LYS A 52 2.21 10.26 -14.81
C LYS A 52 2.81 8.97 -15.32
N TYR A 53 2.05 7.90 -15.27
CA TYR A 53 2.46 6.66 -15.92
C TYR A 53 2.38 6.82 -17.44
N VAL A 54 3.43 6.39 -18.12
CA VAL A 54 3.54 6.40 -19.58
C VAL A 54 3.90 4.98 -20.01
N GLY A 55 2.90 4.14 -20.14
CA GLY A 55 3.03 2.74 -20.56
C GLY A 55 2.14 2.46 -21.76
N ILE A 56 2.31 1.28 -22.37
CA ILE A 56 1.58 0.86 -23.56
C ILE A 56 0.06 0.87 -23.33
N ASN A 57 -0.40 0.64 -22.11
CA ASN A 57 -1.83 0.52 -21.78
C ASN A 57 -2.35 1.66 -20.88
N ASP A 58 -1.60 2.73 -20.70
CA ASP A 58 -1.95 3.89 -19.82
C ASP A 58 -2.44 3.50 -18.40
N SER A 59 -2.24 2.26 -17.97
CA SER A 59 -2.70 1.74 -16.68
C SER A 59 -1.65 0.83 -16.04
N ILE A 60 -1.58 0.91 -14.70
CA ILE A 60 -0.76 0.03 -13.86
C ILE A 60 -1.70 -0.91 -13.11
N TRP A 61 -1.45 -2.21 -13.22
CA TRP A 61 -2.15 -3.20 -12.42
C TRP A 61 -1.61 -3.19 -10.99
N THR A 62 -2.47 -2.95 -10.00
CA THR A 62 -2.10 -2.93 -8.60
C THR A 62 -2.95 -3.88 -7.79
N VAL A 63 -2.33 -4.56 -6.83
CA VAL A 63 -3.07 -5.26 -5.79
C VAL A 63 -3.59 -4.22 -4.81
N ASN A 64 -4.90 -4.13 -4.70
CA ASN A 64 -5.54 -3.17 -3.81
C ASN A 64 -5.81 -3.79 -2.44
N LEU A 65 -5.08 -3.32 -1.43
CA LEU A 65 -5.25 -3.69 -0.02
C LEU A 65 -6.11 -2.68 0.74
N ASP A 66 -6.73 -1.72 0.04
CA ASP A 66 -7.57 -0.70 0.65
C ASP A 66 -8.89 -1.32 1.11
N PRO A 67 -9.26 -1.17 2.40
CA PRO A 67 -10.54 -1.65 2.92
C PRO A 67 -11.73 -0.86 2.40
N ILE A 68 -11.53 0.29 1.76
CA ILE A 68 -12.59 1.12 1.15
C ILE A 68 -13.27 0.39 -0.03
N ILE A 69 -12.74 -0.74 -0.49
CA ILE A 69 -13.57 -1.68 -1.26
C ILE A 69 -14.78 -2.15 -0.43
N PHE A 70 -14.68 -2.06 0.89
CA PHE A 70 -15.82 -2.05 1.82
C PHE A 70 -16.50 -0.68 1.85
N ASN A 71 -16.78 -0.12 0.69
CA ASN A 71 -17.57 1.09 0.62
C ASN A 71 -18.77 0.88 1.55
N LYS A 72 -18.83 1.65 2.65
CA LYS A 72 -19.88 1.56 3.67
C LYS A 72 -21.28 1.46 3.02
N ARG A 73 -21.42 2.08 1.85
CA ARG A 73 -22.63 2.05 1.03
C ARG A 73 -22.93 0.65 0.48
N HIS A 74 -21.93 -0.05 -0.08
CA HIS A 74 -22.11 -1.41 -0.59
C HIS A 74 -22.39 -2.42 0.51
N ILE A 75 -21.73 -2.30 1.67
CA ILE A 75 -22.02 -3.14 2.84
C ILE A 75 -23.44 -2.86 3.34
N TYR A 76 -23.78 -1.58 3.50
CA TYR A 76 -25.10 -1.18 4.01
C TYR A 76 -26.23 -1.60 3.07
N ASP A 77 -26.06 -1.42 1.77
CA ASP A 77 -27.05 -1.82 0.75
C ASP A 77 -27.16 -3.36 0.68
N SER A 78 -26.05 -4.07 0.81
CA SER A 78 -26.04 -5.55 0.87
C SER A 78 -26.66 -6.08 2.16
N LEU A 79 -26.49 -5.42 3.30
CA LEU A 79 -27.13 -5.81 4.56
C LEU A 79 -28.64 -5.54 4.57
N LYS A 80 -29.12 -4.57 3.78
CA LYS A 80 -30.56 -4.33 3.62
C LYS A 80 -31.27 -5.42 2.80
N GLN A 81 -30.54 -6.16 1.96
CA GLN A 81 -31.06 -7.26 1.17
C GLN A 81 -30.16 -8.50 1.33
N PRO A 82 -30.20 -9.17 2.50
CA PRO A 82 -29.29 -10.28 2.81
C PRO A 82 -29.43 -11.48 1.87
N SER A 83 -30.56 -11.61 1.17
CA SER A 83 -30.80 -12.66 0.19
C SER A 83 -29.97 -12.57 -1.09
N VAL A 84 -29.24 -11.46 -1.27
CA VAL A 84 -28.49 -11.16 -2.50
C VAL A 84 -26.97 -11.13 -2.28
N ILE A 85 -26.45 -11.37 -1.06
CA ILE A 85 -25.02 -11.39 -0.82
C ILE A 85 -24.43 -12.69 -1.39
N PRO A 86 -23.64 -12.63 -2.47
CA PRO A 86 -23.01 -13.83 -3.01
C PRO A 86 -22.01 -14.40 -2.00
N ILE A 87 -22.07 -15.70 -1.75
CA ILE A 87 -21.18 -16.36 -0.77
C ILE A 87 -19.69 -16.10 -1.07
N HIS A 88 -19.30 -16.04 -2.35
CA HIS A 88 -17.93 -15.74 -2.75
C HIS A 88 -17.48 -14.34 -2.30
N TRP A 89 -18.38 -13.36 -2.24
CA TRP A 89 -18.08 -12.02 -1.75
C TRP A 89 -17.81 -12.03 -0.25
N LEU A 90 -18.64 -12.76 0.52
CA LEU A 90 -18.44 -12.93 1.95
C LEU A 90 -17.10 -13.63 2.26
N CYS A 91 -16.78 -14.69 1.53
CA CYS A 91 -15.49 -15.39 1.67
C CYS A 91 -14.30 -14.47 1.38
N ASN A 92 -14.37 -13.67 0.30
CA ASN A 92 -13.34 -12.67 -0.01
C ASN A 92 -13.18 -11.64 1.10
N LEU A 93 -14.29 -11.21 1.69
CA LEU A 93 -14.31 -10.29 2.81
C LEU A 93 -13.59 -10.87 4.02
N LEU A 94 -13.95 -12.08 4.43
CA LEU A 94 -13.39 -12.76 5.59
C LEU A 94 -11.88 -13.01 5.47
N ILE A 95 -11.39 -13.27 4.26
CA ILE A 95 -9.95 -13.44 4.01
C ILE A 95 -9.22 -12.10 4.02
N ARG A 96 -9.80 -11.05 3.46
CA ARG A 96 -9.14 -9.74 3.32
C ARG A 96 -9.06 -8.97 4.64
N ILE A 97 -10.06 -9.09 5.52
CA ILE A 97 -10.08 -8.38 6.80
C ILE A 97 -8.84 -8.68 7.67
N PRO A 98 -8.47 -9.95 7.95
CA PRO A 98 -7.27 -10.25 8.69
C PRO A 98 -5.99 -9.72 8.02
N LEU A 99 -5.86 -9.90 6.70
CA LEU A 99 -4.72 -9.39 5.94
C LEU A 99 -4.60 -7.88 6.07
N PHE A 100 -5.71 -7.18 5.97
CA PHE A 100 -5.77 -5.75 6.14
C PHE A 100 -5.21 -5.32 7.52
N PHE A 101 -5.66 -5.93 8.60
CA PHE A 101 -5.14 -5.62 9.94
C PHE A 101 -3.65 -5.92 10.07
N ILE A 102 -3.17 -7.01 9.49
CA ILE A 102 -1.74 -7.35 9.49
C ILE A 102 -0.92 -6.27 8.77
N PHE A 103 -1.39 -5.80 7.61
CA PHE A 103 -0.68 -4.79 6.82
C PHE A 103 -0.75 -3.38 7.42
N LEU A 104 -1.78 -3.09 8.21
CA LEU A 104 -1.95 -1.79 8.88
C LEU A 104 -1.31 -1.71 10.27
N ASN A 105 -0.73 -2.79 10.75
CA ASN A 105 -0.11 -2.78 12.06
C ASN A 105 0.97 -1.70 12.15
N ARG A 106 0.82 -0.78 13.10
CA ARG A 106 1.77 0.32 13.28
C ARG A 106 3.08 -0.20 13.85
N VAL A 107 4.18 0.37 13.40
CA VAL A 107 5.51 0.07 13.96
C VAL A 107 5.56 0.55 15.40
N LYS A 108 5.83 -0.37 16.32
CA LYS A 108 5.93 -0.07 17.76
C LYS A 108 7.20 0.70 18.10
N GLU A 109 8.31 0.29 17.47
CA GLU A 109 9.63 0.89 17.69
C GLU A 109 10.19 1.46 16.38
N PRO A 110 9.89 2.74 16.06
CA PRO A 110 10.32 3.34 14.78
C PRO A 110 11.85 3.37 14.60
N GLY A 111 12.60 3.49 15.69
CA GLY A 111 14.07 3.53 15.69
C GLY A 111 14.75 2.16 15.57
N SER A 112 14.00 1.07 15.71
CA SER A 112 14.57 -0.27 15.60
C SER A 112 14.99 -0.60 14.17
N HIS A 113 16.15 -1.26 14.03
CA HIS A 113 16.60 -1.80 12.74
C HIS A 113 15.71 -2.94 12.24
N PHE A 114 15.22 -3.77 13.14
CA PHE A 114 14.30 -4.86 12.85
C PHE A 114 12.88 -4.45 13.22
N LYS A 115 11.95 -4.58 12.27
CA LYS A 115 10.54 -4.25 12.43
C LYS A 115 9.70 -5.46 12.08
N PRO A 116 9.26 -6.23 13.09
CA PRO A 116 8.48 -7.46 12.86
C PRO A 116 7.18 -7.19 12.09
N GLU A 117 6.62 -5.98 12.21
CA GLU A 117 5.41 -5.56 11.49
C GLU A 117 5.61 -5.49 9.97
N TYR A 118 6.86 -5.49 9.49
CA TYR A 118 7.18 -5.45 8.06
C TYR A 118 7.33 -6.83 7.42
N ILE A 119 7.42 -7.90 8.22
CA ILE A 119 7.66 -9.26 7.70
C ILE A 119 6.55 -9.66 6.72
N PHE A 120 5.29 -9.61 7.14
CA PHE A 120 4.17 -10.00 6.30
C PHE A 120 4.00 -9.12 5.04
N PRO A 121 4.03 -7.78 5.14
CA PRO A 121 4.01 -6.93 3.95
C PRO A 121 5.14 -7.23 2.96
N GLN A 122 6.35 -7.50 3.44
CA GLN A 122 7.50 -7.82 2.59
C GLN A 122 7.37 -9.20 1.95
N MET A 123 6.92 -10.21 2.70
CA MET A 123 6.60 -11.52 2.13
C MET A 123 5.53 -11.41 1.03
N PHE A 124 4.49 -10.64 1.27
CA PHE A 124 3.44 -10.41 0.29
C PHE A 124 3.97 -9.73 -0.97
N THR A 125 4.85 -8.74 -0.83
CA THR A 125 5.54 -8.11 -1.97
C THR A 125 6.34 -9.12 -2.77
N ASN A 126 7.04 -10.05 -2.10
CA ASN A 126 7.78 -11.11 -2.78
C ASN A 126 6.85 -12.07 -3.55
N PHE A 127 5.73 -12.49 -2.95
CA PHE A 127 4.74 -13.33 -3.65
C PHE A 127 4.22 -12.67 -4.93
N ILE A 128 3.97 -11.36 -4.90
CA ILE A 128 3.56 -10.62 -6.10
C ILE A 128 4.67 -10.63 -7.13
N LYS A 129 5.91 -10.35 -6.73
CA LYS A 129 7.08 -10.32 -7.62
C LYS A 129 7.36 -11.67 -8.28
N GLU A 130 7.24 -12.74 -7.54
CA GLU A 130 7.48 -14.11 -8.03
C GLU A 130 6.35 -14.61 -8.91
N GLY A 131 5.31 -13.81 -9.12
CA GLY A 131 4.16 -14.18 -9.96
C GLY A 131 3.30 -15.31 -9.37
N VAL A 132 3.47 -15.63 -8.09
CA VAL A 132 2.71 -16.70 -7.41
C VAL A 132 1.20 -16.48 -7.51
N LEU A 133 0.77 -15.23 -7.57
CA LEU A 133 -0.64 -14.87 -7.71
C LEU A 133 -1.15 -14.93 -9.16
N ASN A 134 -0.33 -15.34 -10.13
CA ASN A 134 -0.65 -15.31 -11.57
C ASN A 134 -1.25 -13.96 -12.03
N THR A 135 -0.88 -12.88 -11.36
CA THR A 135 -1.37 -11.53 -11.67
C THR A 135 -0.24 -10.69 -12.25
N PRO A 136 -0.49 -9.86 -13.27
CA PRO A 136 0.50 -8.93 -13.81
C PRO A 136 0.70 -7.71 -12.91
N ALA A 137 0.48 -7.82 -11.59
CA ALA A 137 0.51 -6.69 -10.68
C ALA A 137 1.93 -6.09 -10.59
N GLN A 138 2.02 -4.80 -10.84
CA GLN A 138 3.26 -4.01 -10.84
C GLN A 138 3.41 -3.20 -9.56
N GLY A 139 2.38 -3.17 -8.71
CA GLY A 139 2.38 -2.39 -7.48
C GLY A 139 1.33 -2.84 -6.47
N ILE A 140 1.41 -2.24 -5.29
CA ILE A 140 0.50 -2.47 -4.18
C ILE A 140 -0.11 -1.13 -3.79
N LYS A 141 -1.43 -1.05 -3.77
CA LYS A 141 -2.18 0.06 -3.22
C LYS A 141 -2.61 -0.28 -1.80
N TYR A 142 -2.24 0.55 -0.84
CA TYR A 142 -2.56 0.33 0.56
C TYR A 142 -2.87 1.66 1.27
N PRO A 143 -3.67 1.67 2.34
CA PRO A 143 -3.96 2.87 3.11
C PRO A 143 -2.78 3.24 4.01
N SER A 144 -2.65 4.53 4.31
CA SER A 144 -1.67 4.99 5.28
C SER A 144 -1.97 4.49 6.69
N THR A 145 -0.92 4.14 7.41
CA THR A 145 -1.03 3.85 8.84
C THR A 145 -0.94 5.08 9.73
N LYS A 146 -0.58 6.23 9.17
CA LYS A 146 -0.47 7.51 9.89
C LYS A 146 -1.74 8.33 9.81
N VAL A 147 -2.42 8.27 8.68
CA VAL A 147 -3.66 9.01 8.44
C VAL A 147 -4.75 7.99 8.19
N MET A 148 -5.73 7.91 9.09
CA MET A 148 -6.88 7.01 8.95
C MET A 148 -8.00 7.60 8.10
N ASP A 149 -7.82 8.80 7.56
CA ASP A 149 -8.81 9.43 6.70
C ASP A 149 -8.86 8.76 5.33
N ASN A 150 -10.08 8.42 4.97
CA ASN A 150 -10.46 7.52 3.88
C ASN A 150 -10.17 8.03 2.46
N GLU A 151 -9.48 9.17 2.30
CA GLU A 151 -9.33 9.82 1.00
C GLU A 151 -7.94 9.70 0.37
N CYS A 152 -6.95 9.21 1.13
CA CYS A 152 -5.58 9.14 0.63
C CYS A 152 -5.09 7.70 0.56
N THR A 153 -4.78 7.23 -0.62
CA THR A 153 -4.27 5.87 -0.88
C THR A 153 -2.88 5.95 -1.53
N PHE A 154 -2.00 5.01 -1.17
CA PHE A 154 -0.68 4.90 -1.77
C PHE A 154 -0.68 3.96 -2.97
N PHE A 155 0.15 4.30 -3.95
CA PHE A 155 0.57 3.39 -5.01
C PHE A 155 2.02 2.99 -4.78
N ASN A 156 2.30 1.72 -4.89
CA ASN A 156 3.65 1.17 -4.91
C ASN A 156 4.09 0.90 -6.33
#